data_bdfe5be8c5dd8cef66c3aa93c5b78599
#
_entry.id   bdfe5be8c5dd8cef66c3aa93c5b78599
#
_cell.length_a   1.000
_cell.length_b   1.000
_cell.length_c   1.000
_cell.angle_alpha   90.00
_cell.angle_beta   90.00
_cell.angle_gamma   90.00
#
_symmetry.space_group_name_H-M   'P 1'
#
loop_
_entity.id
_entity.type
_entity.pdbx_description
1 polymer ?
#
loop_
_entity_poly.entity_id
_entity_poly.type
_entity_poly.pdbx_seq_one_letter_code
_entity_poly.pdbx_strand_id
1 'polypeptide(L)'
;MSQQGYIGRNPGDGRTIVNRQTTHVTTGVQTSFTMTVGYEVGYLDVYLNGIKQTETLDYTASDGSTIDFSLSYPPVNGDVLEFVAFETLNISNIKSARRNFSVGQDLDVSGKVTIGSSLTVASDLVVNGTFTTINTEILDVEDKTVGIASTSSPSNTTADGAGIVIYGGSDGDKSITWNTEKSNFVIVGGGVSIGTGVTISTPADNVLAFSVNSAEKARFNNFGAFTVGYEGEAWHESTYVGVLQAGSGAWIGQTPGASARAEWVNNAYYDSVNTRWEYIAADEANRIVLENGELKLQSADAGSADGAITWNEKLKMTVGGDFKIGAPTGIGITISSSGNVDSIGIVTASSFDGNLNASQLASGTVPTARLGSGTASSSTFLRGDSTFHTVNTDLV
;
A
#
# COMPACT_ATOMS: atom_id res chain seq x y z
N MET A 1 36.93 -54.56 -13.23
CA MET A 1 36.98 -55.98 -13.65
C MET A 1 35.60 -56.56 -13.48
N SER A 2 34.93 -56.85 -14.60
CA SER A 2 33.62 -57.47 -14.63
C SER A 2 33.73 -58.88 -14.06
N GLN A 3 33.04 -59.16 -12.96
CA GLN A 3 32.86 -60.57 -12.51
C GLN A 3 31.83 -61.23 -13.43
N GLN A 4 32.30 -61.73 -14.55
CA GLN A 4 31.57 -62.73 -15.33
C GLN A 4 31.77 -64.09 -14.71
N GLY A 5 30.72 -64.75 -14.29
CA GLY A 5 30.83 -66.16 -13.97
C GLY A 5 29.89 -66.74 -12.93
N TYR A 6 28.90 -66.00 -12.48
CA TYR A 6 27.84 -66.58 -11.64
C TYR A 6 26.51 -66.58 -12.39
N ILE A 7 26.08 -67.76 -12.75
CA ILE A 7 24.72 -67.94 -13.30
C ILE A 7 23.77 -67.95 -12.12
N GLY A 8 23.45 -66.78 -11.68
CA GLY A 8 22.56 -66.51 -10.57
C GLY A 8 22.76 -65.07 -10.12
N ARG A 9 21.76 -64.48 -9.51
CA ARG A 9 21.87 -63.12 -8.96
C ARG A 9 23.06 -63.01 -8.02
N ASN A 10 23.81 -61.94 -8.19
CA ASN A 10 24.83 -61.54 -7.22
C ASN A 10 24.22 -61.56 -5.80
N PRO A 11 24.79 -62.26 -4.82
CA PRO A 11 24.24 -62.29 -3.47
C PRO A 11 24.10 -60.94 -2.79
N GLY A 12 24.64 -59.87 -3.39
CA GLY A 12 24.48 -58.48 -2.94
C GLY A 12 23.26 -57.73 -3.54
N ASP A 13 22.66 -58.22 -4.64
CA ASP A 13 21.68 -57.47 -5.43
C ASP A 13 20.21 -57.84 -5.22
N GLY A 14 19.89 -58.40 -4.10
CA GLY A 14 18.51 -58.65 -3.73
C GLY A 14 18.39 -59.88 -2.84
N ARG A 15 17.65 -59.76 -1.79
CA ARG A 15 17.32 -60.89 -0.93
C ARG A 15 16.27 -61.74 -1.61
N THR A 16 16.64 -62.96 -1.98
CA THR A 16 15.64 -63.98 -2.31
C THR A 16 14.91 -64.36 -1.03
N ILE A 17 13.58 -64.28 -1.04
CA ILE A 17 12.77 -64.79 0.04
C ILE A 17 12.74 -66.30 -0.13
N VAL A 18 13.13 -67.06 0.86
CA VAL A 18 13.05 -68.49 0.85
C VAL A 18 11.99 -68.91 1.87
N ASN A 19 10.91 -69.46 1.38
CA ASN A 19 9.85 -70.05 2.18
C ASN A 19 10.09 -71.55 2.29
N ARG A 20 10.22 -72.08 3.48
CA ARG A 20 10.41 -73.53 3.75
C ARG A 20 9.19 -74.06 4.49
N GLN A 21 8.71 -75.24 4.02
CA GLN A 21 7.68 -76.00 4.69
C GLN A 21 8.13 -77.43 4.78
N THR A 22 8.12 -77.99 5.97
CA THR A 22 8.39 -79.43 6.20
C THR A 22 7.07 -80.11 6.51
N THR A 23 6.83 -81.24 5.85
CA THR A 23 5.63 -82.06 6.05
C THR A 23 6.04 -83.53 6.23
N HIS A 24 5.39 -84.20 7.14
CA HIS A 24 5.60 -85.63 7.39
C HIS A 24 4.41 -86.42 6.85
N VAL A 25 4.66 -87.48 6.14
CA VAL A 25 3.64 -88.41 5.75
C VAL A 25 3.29 -89.30 6.94
N THR A 26 2.08 -89.22 7.47
CA THR A 26 1.64 -89.84 8.72
C THR A 26 0.77 -91.08 8.52
N THR A 27 0.23 -91.36 7.35
CA THR A 27 -0.62 -92.46 7.05
C THR A 27 -0.52 -92.89 5.60
N GLY A 28 -0.28 -94.15 5.31
CA GLY A 28 -0.39 -94.79 4.00
C GLY A 28 0.49 -94.17 2.93
N VAL A 29 -0.04 -94.01 1.75
CA VAL A 29 0.55 -93.32 0.59
C VAL A 29 -0.14 -92.01 0.42
N GLN A 30 0.61 -90.90 0.31
CA GLN A 30 0.07 -89.57 0.04
C GLN A 30 0.78 -88.98 -1.18
N THR A 31 0.03 -88.62 -2.19
CA THR A 31 0.57 -88.13 -3.47
C THR A 31 0.40 -86.64 -3.70
N SER A 32 -0.46 -85.96 -2.91
CA SER A 32 -0.69 -84.54 -3.04
C SER A 32 -0.42 -83.81 -1.76
N PHE A 33 0.31 -82.75 -1.83
CA PHE A 33 0.69 -81.88 -0.71
C PHE A 33 0.43 -80.43 -1.03
N THR A 34 0.06 -79.62 -0.02
CA THR A 34 -0.16 -78.20 -0.17
C THR A 34 0.92 -77.41 0.52
N MET A 35 1.54 -76.48 -0.16
CA MET A 35 2.42 -75.48 0.42
C MET A 35 1.56 -74.30 0.90
N THR A 36 1.44 -74.10 2.19
CA THR A 36 0.52 -73.14 2.83
C THR A 36 0.78 -71.70 2.39
N VAL A 37 2.03 -71.34 2.19
CA VAL A 37 2.45 -69.99 1.74
C VAL A 37 2.45 -69.84 0.23
N GLY A 38 2.23 -70.93 -0.51
CA GLY A 38 2.31 -70.96 -1.97
C GLY A 38 3.75 -70.92 -2.47
N TYR A 39 3.90 -71.01 -3.79
CA TYR A 39 5.17 -70.89 -4.51
C TYR A 39 4.95 -70.26 -5.89
N GLU A 40 6.04 -69.69 -6.45
CA GLU A 40 6.04 -69.29 -7.85
C GLU A 40 6.39 -70.50 -8.74
N VAL A 41 5.63 -70.79 -9.75
CA VAL A 41 5.81 -71.93 -10.65
C VAL A 41 7.19 -71.86 -11.30
N GLY A 42 7.97 -73.01 -11.21
CA GLY A 42 9.36 -73.08 -11.65
C GLY A 42 10.40 -72.59 -10.64
N TYR A 43 9.99 -72.10 -9.46
CA TYR A 43 10.89 -71.63 -8.39
C TYR A 43 10.69 -72.40 -7.07
N LEU A 44 10.43 -73.68 -7.18
CA LEU A 44 10.23 -74.61 -6.08
C LEU A 44 11.23 -75.74 -6.15
N ASP A 45 11.96 -75.97 -5.07
CA ASP A 45 12.72 -77.20 -4.86
C ASP A 45 11.96 -78.10 -3.88
N VAL A 46 11.83 -79.37 -4.23
CA VAL A 46 11.19 -80.40 -3.42
C VAL A 46 12.19 -81.46 -3.05
N TYR A 47 12.21 -81.83 -1.76
CA TYR A 47 13.06 -82.89 -1.23
C TYR A 47 12.24 -83.94 -0.53
N LEU A 48 12.55 -85.22 -0.82
CA LEU A 48 11.96 -86.34 -0.14
C LEU A 48 13.09 -87.05 0.65
N ASN A 49 12.95 -87.12 1.97
CA ASN A 49 13.96 -87.63 2.89
C ASN A 49 15.37 -87.02 2.66
N GLY A 50 15.42 -85.73 2.36
CA GLY A 50 16.65 -84.93 2.08
C GLY A 50 17.17 -85.08 0.63
N ILE A 51 16.57 -85.90 -0.22
CA ILE A 51 16.99 -86.12 -1.60
C ILE A 51 16.14 -85.20 -2.49
N LYS A 52 16.78 -84.34 -3.30
CA LYS A 52 16.10 -83.47 -4.24
C LYS A 52 15.33 -84.25 -5.30
N GLN A 53 14.09 -83.93 -5.49
CA GLN A 53 13.22 -84.54 -6.50
C GLN A 53 13.26 -83.67 -7.77
N THR A 54 12.98 -84.32 -8.92
CA THR A 54 12.98 -83.66 -10.23
C THR A 54 11.56 -83.38 -10.65
N GLU A 55 11.28 -82.12 -10.90
CA GLU A 55 10.00 -81.66 -11.42
C GLU A 55 9.70 -82.33 -12.80
N THR A 56 8.44 -82.65 -13.08
CA THR A 56 7.93 -83.38 -14.26
C THR A 56 8.28 -84.88 -14.29
N LEU A 57 9.27 -85.34 -13.52
CA LEU A 57 9.63 -86.74 -13.41
C LEU A 57 9.10 -87.34 -12.11
N ASP A 58 9.44 -86.72 -10.97
CA ASP A 58 9.10 -87.23 -9.65
C ASP A 58 7.86 -86.54 -9.08
N TYR A 59 7.64 -85.29 -9.43
CA TYR A 59 6.48 -84.51 -9.01
C TYR A 59 6.11 -83.46 -10.06
N THR A 60 4.88 -82.92 -9.92
CA THR A 60 4.41 -81.72 -10.66
C THR A 60 4.00 -80.65 -9.67
N ALA A 61 4.29 -79.37 -10.05
CA ALA A 61 3.98 -78.16 -9.23
C ALA A 61 3.65 -77.02 -10.15
N SER A 62 2.39 -76.96 -10.65
CA SER A 62 1.98 -76.04 -11.75
C SER A 62 0.95 -75.01 -11.37
N ASP A 63 0.39 -75.04 -10.14
CA ASP A 63 -0.71 -74.18 -9.73
C ASP A 63 -0.31 -73.12 -8.66
N GLY A 64 0.96 -73.14 -8.20
CA GLY A 64 1.47 -72.26 -7.20
C GLY A 64 1.13 -72.60 -5.76
N SER A 65 0.44 -73.74 -5.51
CA SER A 65 0.02 -74.12 -4.16
C SER A 65 0.16 -75.63 -3.92
N THR A 66 -0.08 -76.50 -4.95
CA THR A 66 -0.16 -77.97 -4.83
C THR A 66 1.08 -78.62 -5.44
N ILE A 67 1.60 -79.62 -4.79
CA ILE A 67 2.69 -80.45 -5.23
C ILE A 67 2.16 -81.88 -5.34
N ASP A 68 2.11 -82.40 -6.56
CA ASP A 68 1.59 -83.76 -6.83
C ASP A 68 2.75 -84.69 -7.22
N PHE A 69 2.97 -85.76 -6.46
CA PHE A 69 4.01 -86.76 -6.71
C PHE A 69 3.54 -87.83 -7.73
N SER A 70 4.48 -88.30 -8.50
CA SER A 70 4.25 -89.36 -9.46
C SER A 70 3.83 -90.66 -8.73
N LEU A 71 2.85 -91.36 -9.32
CA LEU A 71 2.35 -92.64 -8.81
C LEU A 71 3.41 -93.79 -8.85
N SER A 72 4.53 -93.59 -9.55
CA SER A 72 5.57 -94.60 -9.66
C SER A 72 6.39 -94.73 -8.38
N TYR A 73 6.58 -93.62 -7.64
CA TYR A 73 7.36 -93.62 -6.38
C TYR A 73 6.74 -92.54 -5.43
N PRO A 74 5.53 -92.81 -4.97
CA PRO A 74 4.82 -91.83 -4.11
C PRO A 74 5.41 -91.85 -2.69
N PRO A 75 5.41 -90.75 -1.98
CA PRO A 75 5.76 -90.70 -0.54
C PRO A 75 4.87 -91.59 0.29
N VAL A 76 5.51 -92.32 1.26
CA VAL A 76 4.83 -93.28 2.12
C VAL A 76 4.94 -92.92 3.60
N ASN A 77 4.22 -93.58 4.46
CA ASN A 77 4.20 -93.34 5.90
C ASN A 77 5.64 -93.35 6.48
N GLY A 78 6.03 -92.32 7.18
CA GLY A 78 7.37 -92.09 7.75
C GLY A 78 8.27 -91.18 6.91
N ASP A 79 7.93 -90.90 5.67
CA ASP A 79 8.66 -89.97 4.81
C ASP A 79 8.54 -88.56 5.25
N VAL A 80 9.63 -87.77 5.06
CA VAL A 80 9.73 -86.39 5.33
C VAL A 80 9.88 -85.62 4.02
N LEU A 81 8.99 -84.68 3.77
CA LEU A 81 9.02 -83.77 2.64
C LEU A 81 9.46 -82.39 3.09
N GLU A 82 10.37 -81.80 2.33
CA GLU A 82 10.69 -80.35 2.49
C GLU A 82 10.48 -79.64 1.15
N PHE A 83 9.67 -78.61 1.21
CA PHE A 83 9.40 -77.70 0.10
C PHE A 83 10.17 -76.39 0.36
N VAL A 84 10.95 -75.94 -0.62
CA VAL A 84 11.75 -74.72 -0.59
C VAL A 84 11.37 -73.85 -1.80
N ALA A 85 10.52 -72.88 -1.54
CA ALA A 85 10.11 -71.93 -2.55
C ALA A 85 11.00 -70.70 -2.54
N PHE A 86 11.38 -70.28 -3.73
CA PHE A 86 12.18 -69.05 -3.91
C PHE A 86 11.25 -67.97 -4.51
N GLU A 87 11.02 -66.89 -3.79
CA GLU A 87 10.34 -65.75 -4.31
C GLU A 87 11.35 -64.68 -4.73
N THR A 88 11.19 -64.18 -5.93
CA THR A 88 11.91 -62.97 -6.32
C THR A 88 11.32 -61.79 -5.55
N LEU A 89 12.19 -61.00 -4.89
CA LEU A 89 11.77 -59.76 -4.25
C LEU A 89 11.16 -58.82 -5.31
N ASN A 90 9.84 -58.85 -5.45
CA ASN A 90 9.14 -57.86 -6.26
C ASN A 90 9.00 -56.58 -5.44
N ILE A 91 9.70 -55.53 -5.88
CA ILE A 91 9.71 -54.22 -5.20
C ILE A 91 8.25 -53.67 -5.04
N SER A 92 7.33 -54.10 -5.91
CA SER A 92 5.91 -53.71 -5.82
C SER A 92 5.21 -54.18 -4.53
N ASN A 93 5.79 -55.08 -3.77
CA ASN A 93 5.22 -55.65 -2.55
C ASN A 93 5.98 -55.27 -1.27
N ILE A 94 6.88 -54.29 -1.30
CA ILE A 94 7.56 -53.84 -0.10
C ILE A 94 6.54 -53.07 0.78
N LYS A 95 6.02 -53.72 1.79
CA LYS A 95 5.09 -53.11 2.78
C LYS A 95 5.82 -52.34 3.86
N SER A 96 7.09 -52.65 4.14
CA SER A 96 7.92 -51.93 5.10
C SER A 96 9.41 -52.22 4.89
N ALA A 97 10.26 -51.21 5.07
CA ALA A 97 11.71 -51.35 5.17
C ALA A 97 12.12 -51.03 6.61
N ARG A 98 12.85 -51.97 7.25
CA ARG A 98 13.37 -51.77 8.62
C ARG A 98 14.58 -50.84 8.66
N ARG A 99 15.14 -50.46 7.52
CA ARG A 99 16.29 -49.58 7.33
C ARG A 99 16.00 -48.61 6.19
N ASN A 100 16.94 -47.74 5.91
CA ASN A 100 16.85 -46.79 4.83
C ASN A 100 16.56 -47.48 3.49
N PHE A 101 15.60 -46.98 2.76
CA PHE A 101 15.34 -47.35 1.38
C PHE A 101 16.04 -46.34 0.48
N SER A 102 16.94 -46.83 -0.40
CA SER A 102 17.69 -45.99 -1.33
C SER A 102 17.34 -46.38 -2.75
N VAL A 103 16.97 -45.40 -3.56
CA VAL A 103 16.77 -45.54 -5.01
C VAL A 103 17.91 -44.84 -5.70
N GLY A 104 18.68 -45.61 -6.49
CA GLY A 104 19.90 -45.10 -7.15
C GLY A 104 19.66 -44.25 -8.38
N GLN A 105 18.41 -44.16 -8.84
CA GLN A 105 17.98 -43.35 -9.98
C GLN A 105 16.61 -42.72 -9.69
N ASP A 106 15.70 -42.66 -10.65
CA ASP A 106 14.40 -42.02 -10.52
C ASP A 106 13.45 -42.87 -9.66
N LEU A 107 12.62 -42.20 -8.87
CA LEU A 107 11.47 -42.75 -8.16
C LEU A 107 10.19 -42.20 -8.77
N ASP A 108 9.46 -43.00 -9.51
CA ASP A 108 8.12 -42.63 -10.03
C ASP A 108 7.04 -43.18 -9.09
N VAL A 109 6.19 -42.26 -8.60
CA VAL A 109 5.07 -42.61 -7.71
C VAL A 109 3.78 -42.10 -8.31
N SER A 110 2.98 -43.02 -8.85
CA SER A 110 1.67 -42.70 -9.48
C SER A 110 0.62 -42.24 -8.45
N GLY A 111 0.86 -42.46 -7.17
CA GLY A 111 -0.08 -42.17 -6.09
C GLY A 111 0.41 -41.09 -5.13
N LYS A 112 -0.17 -41.09 -3.94
CA LYS A 112 0.18 -40.16 -2.87
C LYS A 112 1.49 -40.56 -2.18
N VAL A 113 2.38 -39.60 -1.97
CA VAL A 113 3.53 -39.73 -1.08
C VAL A 113 3.19 -39.06 0.26
N THR A 114 3.41 -39.78 1.36
CA THR A 114 3.27 -39.23 2.73
C THR A 114 4.60 -39.39 3.45
N ILE A 115 5.16 -38.28 3.90
CA ILE A 115 6.43 -38.25 4.66
C ILE A 115 6.08 -37.82 6.08
N GLY A 116 6.31 -38.72 7.04
CA GLY A 116 5.95 -38.52 8.46
C GLY A 116 6.91 -37.64 9.26
N SER A 117 8.02 -37.20 8.66
CA SER A 117 8.99 -36.33 9.32
C SER A 117 9.46 -35.25 8.33
N SER A 118 10.71 -35.22 7.93
CA SER A 118 11.31 -34.19 7.08
C SER A 118 11.50 -34.67 5.65
N LEU A 119 11.27 -33.77 4.68
CA LEU A 119 11.70 -33.90 3.29
C LEU A 119 12.85 -32.93 3.06
N THR A 120 14.01 -33.45 2.62
CA THR A 120 15.13 -32.62 2.15
C THR A 120 15.31 -32.83 0.67
N VAL A 121 15.25 -31.75 -0.11
CA VAL A 121 15.52 -31.72 -1.54
C VAL A 121 16.83 -30.98 -1.75
N ALA A 122 17.86 -31.68 -2.25
CA ALA A 122 19.18 -31.09 -2.38
C ALA A 122 19.38 -30.21 -3.62
N SER A 123 18.45 -30.24 -4.57
CA SER A 123 18.45 -29.43 -5.77
C SER A 123 17.07 -28.74 -5.94
N ASP A 124 16.42 -28.93 -7.06
CA ASP A 124 15.18 -28.23 -7.39
C ASP A 124 13.94 -29.00 -6.91
N LEU A 125 12.96 -28.32 -6.37
CA LEU A 125 11.62 -28.82 -6.15
C LEU A 125 10.66 -28.16 -7.15
N VAL A 126 10.15 -28.93 -8.10
CA VAL A 126 9.15 -28.47 -9.07
C VAL A 126 7.79 -29.06 -8.74
N VAL A 127 6.80 -28.22 -8.49
CA VAL A 127 5.42 -28.60 -8.21
C VAL A 127 4.51 -28.11 -9.34
N ASN A 128 4.06 -29.02 -10.19
CA ASN A 128 3.21 -28.73 -11.36
C ASN A 128 1.71 -28.99 -11.03
N GLY A 129 1.22 -28.37 -10.00
CA GLY A 129 -0.17 -28.50 -9.56
C GLY A 129 -0.97 -27.20 -9.73
N THR A 130 -2.28 -27.32 -9.66
CA THR A 130 -3.18 -26.15 -9.64
C THR A 130 -3.30 -25.52 -8.25
N PHE A 131 -2.87 -26.25 -7.22
CA PHE A 131 -2.97 -25.81 -5.84
C PHE A 131 -1.85 -26.42 -4.98
N THR A 132 -1.15 -25.61 -4.24
CA THR A 132 -0.13 -26.02 -3.27
C THR A 132 -0.43 -25.36 -1.93
N THR A 133 -0.58 -26.16 -0.86
CA THR A 133 -0.74 -25.66 0.51
C THR A 133 0.53 -25.95 1.30
N ILE A 134 1.09 -24.92 1.93
CA ILE A 134 2.18 -25.04 2.88
C ILE A 134 1.61 -24.61 4.23
N ASN A 135 1.33 -25.58 5.12
CA ASN A 135 0.89 -25.36 6.48
C ASN A 135 2.09 -25.37 7.42
N THR A 136 2.67 -24.24 7.66
CA THR A 136 3.79 -24.07 8.56
C THR A 136 3.60 -22.78 9.37
N GLU A 137 4.15 -22.74 10.57
CA GLU A 137 4.15 -21.53 11.40
C GLU A 137 5.06 -20.45 10.78
N ILE A 138 6.16 -20.89 10.17
CA ILE A 138 7.13 -20.00 9.50
C ILE A 138 7.48 -20.60 8.14
N LEU A 139 7.40 -19.78 7.09
CA LEU A 139 8.00 -20.03 5.79
C LEU A 139 9.22 -19.11 5.65
N ASP A 140 10.41 -19.70 5.75
CA ASP A 140 11.66 -18.97 5.59
C ASP A 140 12.17 -19.13 4.15
N VAL A 141 12.49 -18.02 3.50
CA VAL A 141 12.99 -17.96 2.13
C VAL A 141 14.30 -17.17 2.14
N GLU A 142 15.41 -17.85 1.92
CA GLU A 142 16.74 -17.22 1.90
C GLU A 142 17.06 -16.48 0.59
N ASP A 143 16.25 -16.68 -0.45
CA ASP A 143 16.43 -16.01 -1.74
C ASP A 143 16.12 -14.52 -1.66
N LYS A 144 16.80 -13.74 -2.49
CA LYS A 144 16.61 -12.28 -2.57
C LYS A 144 15.25 -11.88 -3.13
N THR A 145 14.60 -12.76 -3.90
CA THR A 145 13.36 -12.46 -4.60
C THR A 145 12.40 -13.65 -4.57
N VAL A 146 11.11 -13.35 -4.42
CA VAL A 146 10.03 -14.32 -4.63
C VAL A 146 9.27 -13.91 -5.89
N GLY A 147 9.30 -14.76 -6.92
CA GLY A 147 8.53 -14.54 -8.16
C GLY A 147 7.07 -14.94 -7.97
N ILE A 148 6.17 -14.00 -8.22
CA ILE A 148 4.71 -14.23 -8.19
C ILE A 148 4.18 -14.01 -9.60
N ALA A 149 3.22 -14.86 -10.04
CA ALA A 149 2.63 -14.82 -11.40
C ALA A 149 3.67 -15.00 -12.52
N SER A 150 4.73 -15.75 -12.27
CA SER A 150 5.71 -16.14 -13.29
C SER A 150 5.09 -17.16 -14.23
N THR A 151 4.82 -16.74 -15.46
CA THR A 151 4.25 -17.59 -16.53
C THR A 151 5.22 -17.67 -17.71
N SER A 152 4.98 -18.55 -18.65
CA SER A 152 5.76 -18.65 -19.90
C SER A 152 5.70 -17.39 -20.77
N SER A 153 4.66 -16.57 -20.59
CA SER A 153 4.44 -15.30 -21.31
C SER A 153 3.92 -14.25 -20.32
N PRO A 154 4.78 -13.68 -19.48
CA PRO A 154 4.38 -12.68 -18.49
C PRO A 154 3.84 -11.41 -19.16
N SER A 155 2.74 -10.88 -18.63
CA SER A 155 2.13 -9.63 -19.07
C SER A 155 1.40 -8.96 -17.90
N ASN A 156 1.00 -7.71 -18.06
CA ASN A 156 0.17 -7.03 -17.08
C ASN A 156 -1.15 -7.80 -16.83
N THR A 157 -1.75 -8.36 -17.88
CA THR A 157 -3.00 -9.13 -17.76
C THR A 157 -2.80 -10.43 -16.97
N THR A 158 -1.69 -11.15 -17.18
CA THR A 158 -1.42 -12.38 -16.44
C THR A 158 -0.98 -12.15 -15.01
N ALA A 159 -0.52 -10.94 -14.70
CA ALA A 159 -0.14 -10.51 -13.35
C ALA A 159 -1.28 -9.87 -12.57
N ASP A 160 -2.44 -9.61 -13.19
CA ASP A 160 -3.56 -8.93 -12.52
C ASP A 160 -4.06 -9.73 -11.30
N GLY A 161 -4.18 -9.05 -10.16
CA GLY A 161 -4.52 -9.67 -8.87
C GLY A 161 -3.39 -10.45 -8.19
N ALA A 162 -2.22 -10.59 -8.83
CA ALA A 162 -1.08 -11.29 -8.22
C ALA A 162 -0.48 -10.50 -7.05
N GLY A 163 -0.19 -11.18 -5.96
CA GLY A 163 0.37 -10.55 -4.77
C GLY A 163 0.25 -11.40 -3.52
N ILE A 164 0.23 -10.74 -2.38
CA ILE A 164 0.11 -11.37 -1.06
C ILE A 164 -1.26 -11.03 -0.48
N VAL A 165 -1.97 -12.06 -0.04
CA VAL A 165 -3.27 -11.93 0.65
C VAL A 165 -3.14 -12.49 2.07
N ILE A 166 -3.62 -11.73 3.03
CA ILE A 166 -3.77 -12.14 4.43
C ILE A 166 -5.26 -12.32 4.68
N TYR A 167 -5.68 -13.55 4.89
CA TYR A 167 -7.09 -13.88 5.12
C TYR A 167 -7.52 -13.42 6.52
N GLY A 168 -8.47 -12.49 6.56
CA GLY A 168 -8.98 -11.88 7.80
C GLY A 168 -10.33 -12.42 8.26
N GLY A 169 -10.93 -13.37 7.55
CA GLY A 169 -12.23 -13.94 7.90
C GLY A 169 -13.32 -12.87 7.98
N SER A 170 -13.98 -12.77 9.13
CA SER A 170 -15.05 -11.77 9.36
C SER A 170 -14.57 -10.32 9.28
N ASP A 171 -13.27 -10.08 9.49
CA ASP A 171 -12.68 -8.73 9.48
C ASP A 171 -12.21 -8.30 8.09
N GLY A 172 -12.51 -9.12 7.08
CA GLY A 172 -12.13 -8.91 5.68
C GLY A 172 -10.65 -9.15 5.42
N ASP A 173 -10.33 -9.52 4.19
CA ASP A 173 -8.96 -9.81 3.75
C ASP A 173 -8.14 -8.54 3.58
N LYS A 174 -6.82 -8.65 3.81
CA LYS A 174 -5.84 -7.60 3.57
C LYS A 174 -4.91 -8.07 2.45
N SER A 175 -4.57 -7.18 1.53
CA SER A 175 -3.74 -7.60 0.40
C SER A 175 -2.79 -6.49 -0.08
N ILE A 176 -1.71 -6.95 -0.71
CA ILE A 176 -0.84 -6.13 -1.58
C ILE A 176 -0.80 -6.86 -2.91
N THR A 177 -1.51 -6.35 -3.91
CA THR A 177 -1.68 -7.00 -5.21
C THR A 177 -1.42 -6.04 -6.36
N TRP A 178 -0.97 -6.58 -7.50
CA TRP A 178 -0.87 -5.81 -8.74
C TRP A 178 -2.26 -5.58 -9.33
N ASN A 179 -2.52 -4.38 -9.80
CA ASN A 179 -3.74 -4.03 -10.53
C ASN A 179 -3.39 -3.49 -11.92
N THR A 180 -3.87 -4.14 -12.95
CA THR A 180 -3.55 -3.83 -14.34
C THR A 180 -4.22 -2.53 -14.81
N GLU A 181 -5.46 -2.28 -14.43
CA GLU A 181 -6.19 -1.07 -14.84
C GLU A 181 -5.51 0.19 -14.30
N LYS A 182 -5.03 0.13 -13.07
CA LYS A 182 -4.34 1.24 -12.40
C LYS A 182 -2.83 1.26 -12.67
N SER A 183 -2.28 0.18 -13.25
CA SER A 183 -0.84 -0.02 -13.44
C SER A 183 0.00 0.23 -12.19
N ASN A 184 -0.48 -0.24 -11.04
CA ASN A 184 0.16 -0.05 -9.73
C ASN A 184 -0.12 -1.20 -8.75
N PHE A 185 0.59 -1.20 -7.61
CA PHE A 185 0.23 -2.04 -6.48
C PHE A 185 -0.91 -1.41 -5.68
N VAL A 186 -1.92 -2.21 -5.36
CA VAL A 186 -3.05 -1.83 -4.53
C VAL A 186 -2.92 -2.49 -3.17
N ILE A 187 -3.03 -1.69 -2.10
CA ILE A 187 -3.11 -2.15 -0.72
C ILE A 187 -4.56 -2.06 -0.29
N VAL A 188 -5.15 -3.18 0.11
CA VAL A 188 -6.54 -3.27 0.54
C VAL A 188 -6.61 -3.65 2.02
N GLY A 189 -7.55 -3.06 2.72
CA GLY A 189 -7.85 -3.37 4.13
C GLY A 189 -6.86 -2.79 5.14
N GLY A 190 -6.04 -1.83 4.73
CA GLY A 190 -5.07 -1.19 5.62
C GLY A 190 -4.28 -0.07 4.96
N GLY A 191 -3.34 0.49 5.70
CA GLY A 191 -2.37 1.48 5.24
C GLY A 191 -0.95 0.97 5.35
N VAL A 192 0.01 1.82 5.05
CA VAL A 192 1.44 1.56 5.24
C VAL A 192 1.87 2.14 6.58
N SER A 193 2.37 1.31 7.48
CA SER A 193 3.00 1.77 8.73
C SER A 193 4.52 1.82 8.57
N ILE A 194 5.11 2.94 8.97
CA ILE A 194 6.57 3.14 8.97
C ILE A 194 7.00 3.24 10.43
N GLY A 195 7.45 2.12 11.00
CA GLY A 195 7.77 2.04 12.42
C GLY A 195 6.53 2.13 13.32
N THR A 196 6.74 2.50 14.58
CA THR A 196 5.66 2.59 15.57
C THR A 196 5.01 3.96 15.54
N GLY A 197 3.71 4.01 15.23
CA GLY A 197 2.90 5.23 15.32
C GLY A 197 3.00 6.20 14.14
N VAL A 198 3.67 5.81 13.02
CA VAL A 198 3.65 6.57 11.77
C VAL A 198 2.91 5.78 10.73
N THR A 199 1.87 6.36 10.13
CA THR A 199 1.07 5.69 9.09
C THR A 199 0.75 6.61 7.93
N ILE A 200 0.63 5.99 6.75
CA ILE A 200 -0.03 6.54 5.57
C ILE A 200 -1.27 5.69 5.37
N SER A 201 -2.45 6.27 5.41
CA SER A 201 -3.71 5.51 5.41
C SER A 201 -4.82 6.26 4.67
N THR A 202 -5.90 5.55 4.42
CA THR A 202 -7.14 6.08 3.86
C THR A 202 -8.26 5.91 4.90
N PRO A 203 -8.40 6.86 5.85
CA PRO A 203 -9.40 6.75 6.92
C PRO A 203 -10.83 6.83 6.42
N ALA A 204 -11.06 7.35 5.23
CA ALA A 204 -12.33 7.40 4.52
C ALA A 204 -12.09 7.36 3.01
N ASP A 205 -13.15 7.15 2.22
CA ASP A 205 -13.07 7.18 0.77
C ASP A 205 -12.50 8.51 0.26
N ASN A 206 -11.56 8.42 -0.68
CA ASN A 206 -10.89 9.59 -1.30
C ASN A 206 -10.10 10.47 -0.32
N VAL A 207 -9.71 9.95 0.83
CA VAL A 207 -8.87 10.65 1.81
C VAL A 207 -7.53 9.96 1.95
N LEU A 208 -6.44 10.71 1.81
CA LEU A 208 -5.07 10.24 2.10
C LEU A 208 -4.55 10.96 3.35
N ALA A 209 -4.32 10.23 4.43
CA ALA A 209 -3.91 10.78 5.70
C ALA A 209 -2.50 10.35 6.12
N PHE A 210 -1.81 11.24 6.81
CA PHE A 210 -0.49 11.05 7.40
C PHE A 210 -0.60 11.20 8.92
N SER A 211 -0.23 10.16 9.67
CA SER A 211 -0.29 10.16 11.13
C SER A 211 1.08 10.00 11.75
N VAL A 212 1.31 10.63 12.90
CA VAL A 212 2.50 10.49 13.75
C VAL A 212 2.04 10.33 15.19
N ASN A 213 2.61 9.37 15.91
CA ASN A 213 2.18 9.00 17.27
C ASN A 213 0.68 8.65 17.33
N SER A 214 0.21 7.91 16.34
CA SER A 214 -1.19 7.50 16.18
C SER A 214 -2.20 8.66 16.10
N ALA A 215 -1.73 9.88 15.86
CA ALA A 215 -2.55 11.05 15.63
C ALA A 215 -2.34 11.57 14.20
N GLU A 216 -3.40 11.83 13.49
CA GLU A 216 -3.33 12.44 12.17
C GLU A 216 -2.71 13.82 12.25
N LYS A 217 -1.78 14.12 11.35
CA LYS A 217 -1.04 15.40 11.27
C LYS A 217 -1.29 16.14 9.98
N ALA A 218 -1.60 15.43 8.90
CA ALA A 218 -1.93 16.03 7.61
C ALA A 218 -2.77 15.07 6.78
N ARG A 219 -3.57 15.61 5.86
CA ARG A 219 -4.33 14.83 4.87
C ARG A 219 -4.54 15.58 3.56
N PHE A 220 -4.78 14.83 2.49
CA PHE A 220 -5.61 15.28 1.38
C PHE A 220 -7.04 14.82 1.69
N ASN A 221 -7.95 15.75 1.83
CA ASN A 221 -9.35 15.43 2.08
C ASN A 221 -10.10 15.11 0.77
N ASN A 222 -11.35 14.66 0.89
CA ASN A 222 -12.20 14.31 -0.25
C ASN A 222 -12.59 15.49 -1.15
N PHE A 223 -12.28 16.73 -0.74
CA PHE A 223 -12.45 17.95 -1.52
C PHE A 223 -11.15 18.41 -2.18
N GLY A 224 -10.09 17.61 -2.16
CA GLY A 224 -8.79 17.92 -2.75
C GLY A 224 -7.93 18.92 -1.98
N ALA A 225 -8.34 19.34 -0.79
CA ALA A 225 -7.54 20.22 0.06
C ALA A 225 -6.45 19.44 0.80
N PHE A 226 -5.25 19.98 0.82
CA PHE A 226 -4.19 19.52 1.72
C PHE A 226 -4.29 20.27 3.05
N THR A 227 -4.50 19.55 4.14
CA THR A 227 -4.71 20.13 5.47
C THR A 227 -3.65 19.64 6.46
N VAL A 228 -3.27 20.50 7.39
CA VAL A 228 -2.26 20.22 8.42
C VAL A 228 -2.84 20.53 9.79
N GLY A 229 -2.78 19.55 10.67
CA GLY A 229 -3.20 19.66 12.07
C GLY A 229 -4.71 19.66 12.30
N TYR A 230 -5.50 19.57 11.25
CA TYR A 230 -6.95 19.66 11.27
C TYR A 230 -7.55 18.91 10.06
N GLU A 231 -8.80 18.42 10.14
CA GLU A 231 -9.47 17.72 9.03
C GLU A 231 -9.70 18.61 7.81
N GLY A 232 -9.78 19.91 8.03
CA GLY A 232 -10.06 20.91 7.01
C GLY A 232 -11.55 21.09 6.75
N GLU A 233 -11.89 22.18 6.06
CA GLU A 233 -13.26 22.49 5.67
C GLU A 233 -13.64 21.84 4.34
N ALA A 234 -14.93 21.82 4.05
CA ALA A 234 -15.51 21.33 2.80
C ALA A 234 -15.40 22.40 1.69
N TRP A 235 -14.19 22.61 1.18
CA TRP A 235 -13.93 23.60 0.13
C TRP A 235 -14.62 23.26 -1.17
N HIS A 236 -15.15 24.28 -1.85
CA HIS A 236 -15.79 24.14 -3.14
C HIS A 236 -14.74 23.88 -4.25
N GLU A 237 -14.53 22.61 -4.58
CA GLU A 237 -13.45 22.10 -5.43
C GLU A 237 -13.46 22.65 -6.87
N SER A 238 -14.63 22.96 -7.42
CA SER A 238 -14.71 23.51 -8.77
C SER A 238 -14.34 25.01 -8.84
N THR A 239 -14.37 25.73 -7.73
CA THR A 239 -13.96 27.14 -7.64
C THR A 239 -12.51 27.26 -7.16
N TYR A 240 -12.14 26.51 -6.14
CA TYR A 240 -10.81 26.55 -5.51
C TYR A 240 -10.12 25.20 -5.63
N VAL A 241 -9.38 25.03 -6.72
CA VAL A 241 -8.71 23.76 -7.06
C VAL A 241 -7.42 23.50 -6.29
N GLY A 242 -6.85 24.51 -5.66
CA GLY A 242 -5.65 24.40 -4.83
C GLY A 242 -5.91 24.99 -3.46
N VAL A 243 -5.98 24.13 -2.43
CA VAL A 243 -6.18 24.55 -1.04
C VAL A 243 -5.11 23.93 -0.17
N LEU A 244 -4.41 24.79 0.57
CA LEU A 244 -3.51 24.41 1.66
C LEU A 244 -4.04 25.05 2.94
N GLN A 245 -4.63 24.26 3.84
CA GLN A 245 -5.20 24.75 5.09
C GLN A 245 -4.40 24.30 6.31
N ALA A 246 -4.15 25.22 7.23
CA ALA A 246 -3.55 24.94 8.52
C ALA A 246 -4.38 25.64 9.62
N GLY A 247 -5.20 24.85 10.34
CA GLY A 247 -6.17 25.39 11.29
C GLY A 247 -7.17 26.32 10.59
N SER A 248 -7.35 27.54 11.14
CA SER A 248 -8.24 28.56 10.54
C SER A 248 -7.66 29.32 9.35
N GLY A 249 -6.36 29.12 9.04
CA GLY A 249 -5.67 29.79 7.94
C GLY A 249 -5.58 28.92 6.70
N ALA A 250 -5.82 29.51 5.51
CA ALA A 250 -5.61 28.80 4.26
C ALA A 250 -4.97 29.69 3.18
N TRP A 251 -4.14 29.06 2.34
CA TRP A 251 -3.75 29.58 1.04
C TRP A 251 -4.54 28.84 -0.03
N ILE A 252 -5.14 29.59 -0.95
CA ILE A 252 -6.05 29.03 -1.94
C ILE A 252 -5.82 29.64 -3.32
N GLY A 253 -6.05 28.84 -4.35
CA GLY A 253 -5.97 29.26 -5.74
C GLY A 253 -7.16 28.78 -6.55
N GLN A 254 -7.64 29.64 -7.46
CA GLN A 254 -8.67 29.25 -8.42
C GLN A 254 -8.06 28.57 -9.65
N THR A 255 -8.91 27.90 -10.43
CA THR A 255 -8.55 27.39 -11.75
C THR A 255 -8.01 28.53 -12.63
N PRO A 256 -6.85 28.35 -13.32
CA PRO A 256 -6.33 29.36 -14.21
C PRO A 256 -7.35 29.81 -15.28
N GLY A 257 -7.51 31.11 -15.44
CA GLY A 257 -8.46 31.71 -16.40
C GLY A 257 -8.55 33.21 -16.26
N ALA A 258 -9.37 33.84 -17.07
CA ALA A 258 -9.69 35.25 -16.90
C ALA A 258 -10.36 35.46 -15.55
N SER A 259 -9.86 36.38 -14.74
CA SER A 259 -10.33 36.64 -13.37
C SER A 259 -10.01 35.58 -12.33
N ALA A 260 -9.07 34.65 -12.64
CA ALA A 260 -8.54 33.72 -11.62
C ALA A 260 -7.82 34.51 -10.52
N ARG A 261 -7.95 34.03 -9.29
CA ARG A 261 -7.37 34.68 -8.13
C ARG A 261 -6.66 33.71 -7.18
N ALA A 262 -5.74 34.26 -6.43
CA ALA A 262 -5.12 33.59 -5.28
C ALA A 262 -5.43 34.39 -4.03
N GLU A 263 -5.65 33.68 -2.91
CA GLU A 263 -6.03 34.30 -1.65
C GLU A 263 -5.30 33.68 -0.47
N TRP A 264 -4.98 34.50 0.53
CA TRP A 264 -4.69 34.05 1.87
C TRP A 264 -5.86 34.45 2.76
N VAL A 265 -6.41 33.47 3.44
CA VAL A 265 -7.59 33.68 4.29
C VAL A 265 -7.30 33.24 5.71
N ASN A 266 -7.93 33.88 6.67
CA ASN A 266 -7.98 33.46 8.05
C ASN A 266 -9.44 33.46 8.51
N ASN A 267 -9.83 32.40 9.23
CA ASN A 267 -11.16 32.15 9.76
C ASN A 267 -12.26 32.17 8.69
N ALA A 268 -11.94 31.71 7.48
CA ALA A 268 -12.91 31.69 6.38
C ALA A 268 -12.62 30.54 5.41
N TYR A 269 -13.68 29.96 4.85
CA TYR A 269 -13.61 29.02 3.75
C TYR A 269 -14.75 29.28 2.74
N TYR A 270 -14.59 28.81 1.51
CA TYR A 270 -15.65 28.89 0.51
C TYR A 270 -16.39 27.56 0.47
N ASP A 271 -17.56 27.52 1.06
CA ASP A 271 -18.30 26.28 1.29
C ASP A 271 -18.76 25.61 -0.01
N SER A 272 -18.64 24.27 -0.04
CA SER A 272 -19.00 23.43 -1.18
C SER A 272 -20.50 23.29 -1.40
N VAL A 273 -21.29 23.43 -0.36
CA VAL A 273 -22.77 23.26 -0.39
C VAL A 273 -23.45 24.58 -0.67
N ASN A 274 -23.13 25.61 0.11
CA ASN A 274 -23.79 26.92 0.02
C ASN A 274 -23.18 27.85 -1.05
N THR A 275 -22.01 27.45 -1.61
CA THR A 275 -21.29 28.22 -2.64
C THR A 275 -21.06 29.69 -2.28
N ARG A 276 -20.64 29.90 -1.02
CA ARG A 276 -20.38 31.23 -0.45
C ARG A 276 -19.23 31.17 0.56
N TRP A 277 -18.70 32.30 0.94
CA TRP A 277 -17.77 32.43 2.04
C TRP A 277 -18.45 32.24 3.38
N GLU A 278 -17.90 31.40 4.25
CA GLU A 278 -18.39 31.11 5.59
C GLU A 278 -17.25 31.17 6.62
N TYR A 279 -17.61 31.45 7.88
CA TYR A 279 -16.66 31.45 9.00
C TYR A 279 -16.35 30.02 9.43
N ILE A 280 -15.07 29.76 9.71
CA ILE A 280 -14.63 28.50 10.35
C ILE A 280 -15.03 28.47 11.83
N ALA A 281 -14.84 29.59 12.52
CA ALA A 281 -15.16 29.75 13.94
C ALA A 281 -15.89 31.07 14.19
N ALA A 282 -16.54 31.18 15.36
CA ALA A 282 -17.22 32.39 15.76
C ALA A 282 -16.24 33.51 16.14
N ASP A 283 -15.72 34.24 15.15
CA ASP A 283 -14.71 35.29 15.30
C ASP A 283 -14.72 36.15 14.02
N GLU A 284 -13.86 37.18 13.97
CA GLU A 284 -13.61 37.99 12.78
C GLU A 284 -12.88 37.16 11.70
N ALA A 285 -13.07 37.57 10.43
CA ALA A 285 -12.33 37.00 9.33
C ALA A 285 -11.59 38.07 8.53
N ASN A 286 -10.46 37.69 7.94
CA ASN A 286 -9.72 38.56 7.03
C ASN A 286 -9.08 37.77 5.89
N ARG A 287 -8.78 38.48 4.79
CA ARG A 287 -8.09 37.90 3.65
C ARG A 287 -7.26 38.90 2.87
N ILE A 288 -6.25 38.36 2.18
CA ILE A 288 -5.50 39.02 1.12
C ILE A 288 -5.94 38.39 -0.20
N VAL A 289 -6.31 39.22 -1.16
CA VAL A 289 -6.77 38.78 -2.50
C VAL A 289 -5.84 39.32 -3.57
N LEU A 290 -5.37 38.49 -4.43
CA LEU A 290 -4.61 38.79 -5.64
C LEU A 290 -5.49 38.41 -6.85
N GLU A 291 -6.06 39.39 -7.53
CA GLU A 291 -6.91 39.19 -8.70
C GLU A 291 -6.81 40.33 -9.69
N ASN A 292 -6.88 40.06 -10.99
CA ASN A 292 -6.92 41.06 -12.04
C ASN A 292 -5.81 42.13 -11.96
N GLY A 293 -4.61 41.73 -11.43
CA GLY A 293 -3.48 42.65 -11.22
C GLY A 293 -3.65 43.57 -10.00
N GLU A 294 -4.66 43.38 -9.19
CA GLU A 294 -4.90 44.12 -7.95
C GLU A 294 -4.49 43.30 -6.72
N LEU A 295 -4.05 44.00 -5.67
CA LEU A 295 -3.89 43.46 -4.32
C LEU A 295 -4.94 44.12 -3.42
N LYS A 296 -5.71 43.30 -2.69
CA LYS A 296 -6.75 43.75 -1.77
C LYS A 296 -6.54 43.14 -0.38
N LEU A 297 -6.75 43.97 0.66
CA LEU A 297 -6.94 43.48 2.03
C LEU A 297 -8.41 43.67 2.41
N GLN A 298 -9.05 42.63 2.84
CA GLN A 298 -10.45 42.63 3.22
C GLN A 298 -10.64 42.03 4.60
N SER A 299 -11.61 42.53 5.35
CA SER A 299 -12.00 41.97 6.65
C SER A 299 -13.52 41.84 6.72
N ALA A 300 -13.96 41.03 7.65
CA ALA A 300 -15.36 40.91 8.06
C ALA A 300 -15.44 40.96 9.58
N ASP A 301 -16.50 41.54 10.09
CA ASP A 301 -16.81 41.58 11.52
C ASP A 301 -17.09 40.14 12.01
N ALA A 302 -17.01 39.90 13.33
CA ALA A 302 -17.26 38.62 13.91
C ALA A 302 -18.63 38.04 13.52
N GLY A 303 -18.64 36.78 13.11
CA GLY A 303 -19.83 36.01 12.76
C GLY A 303 -19.89 34.68 13.50
N SER A 304 -20.96 33.92 13.34
CA SER A 304 -21.05 32.57 13.84
C SER A 304 -20.32 31.58 12.89
N ALA A 305 -19.80 30.46 13.42
CA ALA A 305 -19.33 29.37 12.58
C ALA A 305 -20.39 28.99 11.54
N ASP A 306 -19.97 28.67 10.34
CA ASP A 306 -20.82 28.37 9.15
C ASP A 306 -21.75 29.52 8.73
N GLY A 307 -21.58 30.68 9.33
CA GLY A 307 -22.29 31.89 8.94
C GLY A 307 -21.72 32.54 7.67
N ALA A 308 -22.59 33.21 6.87
CA ALA A 308 -22.15 33.88 5.67
C ALA A 308 -21.26 35.10 5.96
N ILE A 309 -20.15 35.23 5.23
CA ILE A 309 -19.21 36.35 5.35
C ILE A 309 -19.56 37.43 4.32
N THR A 310 -19.64 38.68 4.82
CA THR A 310 -19.65 39.87 3.98
C THR A 310 -18.29 40.56 4.08
N TRP A 311 -17.54 40.56 3.00
CA TRP A 311 -16.20 41.15 2.97
C TRP A 311 -16.21 42.67 2.80
N ASN A 312 -15.49 43.37 3.64
CA ASN A 312 -15.24 44.79 3.57
C ASN A 312 -13.81 45.05 3.12
N GLU A 313 -13.62 45.76 2.01
CA GLU A 313 -12.30 46.17 1.54
C GLU A 313 -11.74 47.27 2.44
N LYS A 314 -10.54 47.07 2.95
CA LYS A 314 -9.82 48.01 3.83
C LYS A 314 -8.67 48.70 3.12
N LEU A 315 -8.05 47.99 2.17
CA LEU A 315 -6.93 48.48 1.40
C LEU A 315 -6.92 47.82 0.02
N LYS A 316 -6.52 48.61 -0.99
CA LYS A 316 -6.41 48.14 -2.35
C LYS A 316 -5.22 48.79 -3.06
N MET A 317 -4.41 48.00 -3.74
CA MET A 317 -3.48 48.47 -4.78
C MET A 317 -4.10 48.14 -6.14
N THR A 318 -4.30 49.13 -6.97
CA THR A 318 -4.92 48.97 -8.31
C THR A 318 -3.88 48.56 -9.33
N VAL A 319 -4.34 47.98 -10.46
CA VAL A 319 -3.46 47.68 -11.60
C VAL A 319 -2.71 48.91 -12.12
N GLY A 320 -3.31 50.11 -11.99
CA GLY A 320 -2.70 51.41 -12.36
C GLY A 320 -1.64 51.90 -11.37
N GLY A 321 -1.44 51.19 -10.23
CA GLY A 321 -0.45 51.55 -9.20
C GLY A 321 -0.99 52.50 -8.12
N ASP A 322 -2.29 52.82 -8.07
CA ASP A 322 -2.85 53.61 -6.96
C ASP A 322 -2.96 52.73 -5.70
N PHE A 323 -2.64 53.32 -4.57
CA PHE A 323 -2.82 52.74 -3.25
C PHE A 323 -4.00 53.43 -2.53
N LYS A 324 -5.04 52.66 -2.22
CA LYS A 324 -6.31 53.17 -1.65
C LYS A 324 -6.54 52.57 -0.27
N ILE A 325 -6.89 53.42 0.68
CA ILE A 325 -7.22 53.02 2.05
C ILE A 325 -8.67 53.46 2.34
N GLY A 326 -9.47 52.50 2.80
CA GLY A 326 -10.88 52.68 3.10
C GLY A 326 -11.78 51.82 2.23
N ALA A 327 -13.06 51.77 2.58
CA ALA A 327 -14.09 51.01 1.82
C ALA A 327 -14.33 51.63 0.42
N PRO A 328 -14.83 50.85 -0.57
CA PRO A 328 -15.06 51.32 -1.92
C PRO A 328 -15.93 52.58 -2.04
N THR A 329 -16.85 52.76 -1.09
CA THR A 329 -17.80 53.92 -1.04
C THR A 329 -17.34 55.04 -0.11
N GLY A 330 -16.21 54.92 0.53
CA GLY A 330 -15.69 55.88 1.51
C GLY A 330 -14.16 55.87 1.53
N ILE A 331 -13.51 55.93 0.37
CA ILE A 331 -12.04 55.92 0.27
C ILE A 331 -11.50 57.13 1.03
N GLY A 332 -10.82 56.91 2.14
CA GLY A 332 -10.29 57.97 2.98
C GLY A 332 -9.01 58.57 2.44
N ILE A 333 -8.15 57.76 1.81
CA ILE A 333 -6.88 58.18 1.21
C ILE A 333 -6.65 57.41 -0.07
N THR A 334 -6.23 58.12 -1.13
CA THR A 334 -5.69 57.56 -2.34
C THR A 334 -4.28 58.14 -2.54
N ILE A 335 -3.30 57.27 -2.71
CA ILE A 335 -1.98 57.63 -3.19
C ILE A 335 -1.95 57.17 -4.65
N SER A 336 -1.93 58.10 -5.59
CA SER A 336 -1.95 57.78 -7.01
C SER A 336 -0.58 57.34 -7.52
N SER A 337 -0.54 56.60 -8.61
CA SER A 337 0.69 56.21 -9.30
C SER A 337 1.53 57.40 -9.79
N SER A 338 0.93 58.58 -9.93
CA SER A 338 1.59 59.86 -10.23
C SER A 338 2.24 60.52 -8.97
N GLY A 339 2.08 59.90 -7.78
CA GLY A 339 2.60 60.42 -6.51
C GLY A 339 1.68 61.41 -5.81
N ASN A 340 0.48 61.67 -6.29
CA ASN A 340 -0.47 62.56 -5.58
C ASN A 340 -1.13 61.80 -4.42
N VAL A 341 -1.33 62.49 -3.31
CA VAL A 341 -2.14 62.03 -2.17
C VAL A 341 -3.46 62.79 -2.15
N ASP A 342 -4.56 62.06 -2.34
CA ASP A 342 -5.92 62.57 -2.20
C ASP A 342 -6.53 62.03 -0.92
N SER A 343 -6.96 62.96 -0.04
CA SER A 343 -7.59 62.62 1.25
C SER A 343 -8.89 63.42 1.38
N ILE A 344 -9.99 62.70 1.64
CA ILE A 344 -11.30 63.32 1.87
C ILE A 344 -11.48 63.81 3.32
N GLY A 345 -10.49 63.60 4.19
CA GLY A 345 -10.49 64.02 5.60
C GLY A 345 -9.46 65.07 5.93
N ILE A 346 -9.19 65.23 7.20
CA ILE A 346 -8.14 66.10 7.71
C ILE A 346 -6.79 65.41 7.68
N VAL A 347 -5.82 65.96 6.99
CA VAL A 347 -4.44 65.54 7.06
C VAL A 347 -3.78 66.32 8.22
N THR A 348 -3.42 65.60 9.28
CA THR A 348 -2.69 66.16 10.43
C THR A 348 -1.22 65.85 10.30
N ALA A 349 -0.38 66.83 10.10
CA ALA A 349 1.06 66.70 10.06
C ALA A 349 1.71 67.74 10.97
N SER A 350 2.82 67.43 11.61
CA SER A 350 3.61 68.38 12.39
C SER A 350 4.27 69.46 11.53
N SER A 351 4.55 69.12 10.26
CA SER A 351 5.02 70.06 9.23
C SER A 351 4.71 69.51 7.85
N PHE A 352 4.52 70.37 6.90
CA PHE A 352 4.53 70.09 5.46
C PHE A 352 5.83 70.65 4.86
N ASP A 353 6.67 69.81 4.31
CA ASP A 353 7.86 70.20 3.59
C ASP A 353 7.55 70.34 2.11
N GLY A 354 7.62 71.53 1.58
CA GLY A 354 7.30 71.84 0.23
C GLY A 354 6.49 73.13 0.05
N ASN A 355 6.27 73.59 -1.17
CA ASN A 355 5.51 74.82 -1.49
C ASN A 355 4.01 74.49 -1.53
N LEU A 356 3.25 75.06 -0.54
CA LEU A 356 1.79 75.09 -0.63
C LEU A 356 1.39 76.24 -1.56
N ASN A 357 0.75 75.94 -2.67
CA ASN A 357 0.25 76.98 -3.57
C ASN A 357 -0.93 77.71 -2.89
N ALA A 358 -0.77 79.00 -2.65
CA ALA A 358 -1.77 79.83 -1.97
C ALA A 358 -3.15 79.81 -2.63
N SER A 359 -3.22 79.56 -3.92
CA SER A 359 -4.50 79.44 -4.65
C SER A 359 -5.32 78.19 -4.25
N GLN A 360 -4.72 77.29 -3.55
CA GLN A 360 -5.40 76.03 -3.06
C GLN A 360 -5.88 76.16 -1.62
N LEU A 361 -5.62 77.27 -0.95
CA LEU A 361 -6.19 77.62 0.33
C LEU A 361 -7.60 78.13 0.15
N ALA A 362 -8.57 77.27 -0.19
CA ALA A 362 -9.92 77.67 -0.60
C ALA A 362 -10.79 78.17 0.53
N SER A 363 -10.50 77.84 1.78
CA SER A 363 -11.24 78.31 2.97
C SER A 363 -10.40 78.21 4.23
N GLY A 364 -10.78 79.01 5.25
CA GLY A 364 -10.08 79.04 6.53
C GLY A 364 -9.19 80.28 6.70
N THR A 365 -8.66 80.49 7.90
CA THR A 365 -7.77 81.62 8.20
C THR A 365 -6.34 81.07 8.39
N VAL A 366 -5.39 81.70 7.70
CA VAL A 366 -3.96 81.49 8.01
C VAL A 366 -3.66 82.37 9.25
N PRO A 367 -3.18 81.75 10.35
CA PRO A 367 -2.79 82.56 11.53
C PRO A 367 -1.78 83.65 11.09
N THR A 368 -1.99 84.85 11.52
CA THR A 368 -1.19 86.03 11.08
C THR A 368 0.31 85.86 11.40
N ALA A 369 0.66 85.12 12.48
CA ALA A 369 2.02 84.75 12.83
C ALA A 369 2.70 83.85 11.75
N ARG A 370 1.96 83.25 10.80
CA ARG A 370 2.43 82.45 9.67
C ARG A 370 2.54 83.24 8.38
N LEU A 371 1.97 84.43 8.32
CA LEU A 371 1.96 85.28 7.12
C LEU A 371 3.14 86.24 7.08
N GLY A 372 3.71 86.58 8.23
CA GLY A 372 4.84 87.49 8.30
C GLY A 372 5.29 87.78 9.71
N SER A 373 6.38 88.56 9.85
CA SER A 373 6.90 89.02 11.13
C SER A 373 6.27 90.34 11.53
N GLY A 374 6.24 90.69 12.83
CA GLY A 374 5.62 91.85 13.39
C GLY A 374 4.19 91.59 13.95
N THR A 375 3.54 92.59 14.50
CA THR A 375 2.20 92.45 15.08
C THR A 375 1.09 92.78 14.10
N ALA A 376 0.32 91.73 13.76
CA ALA A 376 -0.92 91.92 12.95
C ALA A 376 -2.00 92.57 13.82
N SER A 377 -2.59 93.70 13.36
CA SER A 377 -3.69 94.44 14.04
C SER A 377 -4.55 95.13 12.99
N SER A 378 -5.62 95.74 13.47
CA SER A 378 -6.49 96.56 12.58
C SER A 378 -5.81 97.79 12.02
N SER A 379 -4.68 98.18 12.52
CA SER A 379 -3.87 99.32 12.09
C SER A 379 -2.59 98.95 11.33
N THR A 380 -2.39 97.64 11.02
CA THR A 380 -1.21 97.21 10.28
C THR A 380 -1.58 96.44 9.02
N PHE A 381 -0.71 96.49 8.01
CA PHE A 381 -0.86 95.74 6.76
C PHE A 381 0.38 94.92 6.50
N LEU A 382 0.25 93.79 5.78
CA LEU A 382 1.37 92.91 5.40
C LEU A 382 2.08 93.51 4.18
N ARG A 383 3.36 93.80 4.31
CA ARG A 383 4.18 94.28 3.20
C ARG A 383 4.70 93.15 2.35
N GLY A 384 5.19 93.48 1.12
CA GLY A 384 5.78 92.55 0.20
C GLY A 384 7.05 91.86 0.71
N ASP A 385 7.65 92.33 1.79
CA ASP A 385 8.79 91.73 2.51
C ASP A 385 8.35 90.81 3.63
N SER A 386 7.08 90.43 3.70
CA SER A 386 6.47 89.59 4.74
C SER A 386 6.57 90.17 6.14
N THR A 387 6.47 91.51 6.29
CA THR A 387 6.43 92.20 7.60
C THR A 387 5.09 92.94 7.77
N PHE A 388 4.57 92.93 9.01
CA PHE A 388 3.36 93.80 9.34
C PHE A 388 3.84 95.21 9.75
N HIS A 389 3.37 96.26 9.01
CA HIS A 389 3.68 97.64 9.27
C HIS A 389 2.40 98.42 9.53
N THR A 390 2.51 99.43 10.40
CA THR A 390 1.45 100.38 10.64
C THR A 390 1.11 101.18 9.39
N VAL A 391 -0.19 101.35 9.16
CA VAL A 391 -0.65 102.32 8.17
C VAL A 391 -0.34 103.72 8.75
N ASN A 392 0.51 104.48 8.10
CA ASN A 392 0.75 105.84 8.46
C ASN A 392 -0.42 106.70 7.94
N THR A 393 -1.22 107.19 8.89
CA THR A 393 -2.42 108.02 8.57
C THR A 393 -2.14 109.52 8.53
N ASP A 394 -0.81 109.89 8.71
CA ASP A 394 -0.44 111.31 8.71
C ASP A 394 -0.17 111.90 7.35
N LEU A 395 -0.60 111.25 6.28
CA LEU A 395 -0.46 111.73 4.92
C LEU A 395 -1.82 112.03 4.24
N VAL A 396 -2.73 112.69 4.94
CA VAL A 396 -3.84 113.31 4.32
C VAL A 396 -3.89 114.78 4.74
#